data_9b3c01f74c6da3b5e183d669fd3011a0
#
_entry.id   9b3c01f74c6da3b5e183d669fd3011a0
#
_cell.length_a   1.000
_cell.length_b   1.000
_cell.length_c   1.000
_cell.angle_alpha   90.00
_cell.angle_beta   90.00
_cell.angle_gamma   90.00
#
_symmetry.space_group_name_H-M   'P 1'
#
loop_
_entity.id
_entity.type
_entity.pdbx_description
1 polymer ?
#
loop_
_entity_poly.entity_id
_entity_poly.type
_entity_poly.pdbx_seq_one_letter_code
_entity_poly.pdbx_strand_id
1 'polypeptide(L)'
;EIDIMEVLGDKTDTAHGTLHFGEPHTQDQGTYVLEEGDFSDEYHVFSCEWEPGKIRFYVDGRLYHTAQRWFSKKEGFGEVAYPAPYDQPFYMILNLAVGGSWVGYPDDSTAFDENAEMHVDYVRVYQKDSYDENVTKPDPEEVDLREPDASGNYCINGDFSSAEDLNDNKDWEFLLAGAGDAEAFITDNRICIKTKNPGDLDYSVQLVQAGLPIEYGKKYKFSFDAWAAQERTIFTGITAPDHNFGRYLQDTKAELKTEKSHYEYF
;
A
#
# COMPACT_ATOMS: atom_id res chain seq x y z
N GLU A 1 -0.80 11.43 -11.31
CA GLU A 1 0.66 11.30 -11.43
C GLU A 1 1.01 9.83 -11.72
N ILE A 2 2.06 9.60 -12.51
CA ILE A 2 2.58 8.26 -12.82
C ILE A 2 4.06 8.31 -12.47
N ASP A 3 4.44 7.71 -11.36
CA ASP A 3 5.82 7.65 -10.90
C ASP A 3 6.43 6.32 -11.37
N ILE A 4 7.24 6.42 -12.44
CA ILE A 4 7.80 5.23 -13.12
C ILE A 4 8.90 4.60 -12.26
N MET A 5 9.60 5.41 -11.49
CA MET A 5 10.68 4.99 -10.61
C MET A 5 10.82 5.94 -9.42
N GLU A 6 10.77 5.39 -8.24
CA GLU A 6 11.13 6.05 -6.99
C GLU A 6 12.08 5.12 -6.23
N VAL A 7 13.28 5.58 -5.93
CA VAL A 7 14.28 4.88 -5.11
C VAL A 7 14.67 5.79 -3.96
N LEU A 8 14.61 5.26 -2.76
CA LEU A 8 14.91 5.99 -1.52
C LEU A 8 16.37 5.78 -1.13
N GLY A 9 17.04 6.83 -0.68
CA GLY A 9 18.45 6.78 -0.33
C GLY A 9 18.78 5.94 0.91
N ASP A 10 17.78 5.60 1.73
CA ASP A 10 17.91 4.70 2.88
C ASP A 10 17.55 3.25 2.55
N LYS A 11 17.07 2.98 1.31
CA LYS A 11 16.70 1.65 0.84
C LYS A 11 16.99 1.51 -0.66
N THR A 12 18.26 1.55 -0.98
CA THR A 12 18.77 1.65 -2.36
C THR A 12 18.63 0.38 -3.20
N ASP A 13 18.23 -0.73 -2.59
CA ASP A 13 17.88 -2.00 -3.26
C ASP A 13 16.42 -2.06 -3.74
N THR A 14 15.62 -1.06 -3.39
CA THR A 14 14.16 -1.09 -3.57
C THR A 14 13.70 0.04 -4.48
N ALA A 15 12.92 -0.29 -5.52
CA ALA A 15 12.25 0.66 -6.40
C ALA A 15 10.73 0.54 -6.29
N HIS A 16 10.06 1.67 -6.40
CA HIS A 16 8.60 1.75 -6.42
C HIS A 16 8.12 2.30 -7.76
N GLY A 17 6.97 1.80 -8.22
CA GLY A 17 6.20 2.36 -9.32
C GLY A 17 4.80 2.67 -8.83
N THR A 18 4.38 3.92 -8.93
CA THR A 18 3.19 4.40 -8.23
C THR A 18 2.26 5.16 -9.18
N LEU A 19 0.96 4.93 -9.04
CA LEU A 19 -0.07 5.80 -9.58
C LEU A 19 -0.72 6.60 -8.46
N HIS A 20 -0.79 7.92 -8.62
CA HIS A 20 -1.49 8.81 -7.70
C HIS A 20 -2.78 9.34 -8.34
N PHE A 21 -3.92 9.13 -7.70
CA PHE A 21 -5.25 9.46 -8.24
C PHE A 21 -6.28 9.73 -7.14
N GLY A 22 -7.48 10.07 -7.55
CA GLY A 22 -8.66 10.15 -6.69
C GLY A 22 -8.81 11.46 -5.89
N GLU A 23 -10.02 11.63 -5.37
CA GLU A 23 -10.40 12.65 -4.38
C GLU A 23 -11.37 11.99 -3.37
N PRO A 24 -10.99 11.78 -2.12
CA PRO A 24 -9.67 12.08 -1.56
C PRO A 24 -8.53 11.35 -2.27
N HIS A 25 -7.31 11.91 -2.18
CA HIS A 25 -6.12 11.33 -2.78
C HIS A 25 -5.88 9.89 -2.31
N THR A 26 -5.55 9.03 -3.28
CA THR A 26 -5.11 7.66 -3.03
C THR A 26 -4.02 7.26 -4.02
N GLN A 27 -3.46 6.08 -3.86
CA GLN A 27 -2.40 5.56 -4.72
C GLN A 27 -2.55 4.06 -4.95
N ASP A 28 -1.91 3.58 -6.02
CA ASP A 28 -1.71 2.18 -6.34
C ASP A 28 -0.23 1.99 -6.64
N GLN A 29 0.48 1.29 -5.75
CA GLN A 29 1.94 1.20 -5.74
C GLN A 29 2.39 -0.26 -5.79
N GLY A 30 3.33 -0.55 -6.67
CA GLY A 30 4.10 -1.79 -6.67
C GLY A 30 5.54 -1.55 -6.23
N THR A 31 6.16 -2.59 -5.71
CA THR A 31 7.53 -2.58 -5.21
C THR A 31 8.36 -3.67 -5.88
N TYR A 32 9.56 -3.32 -6.28
CA TYR A 32 10.57 -4.23 -6.81
C TYR A 32 11.81 -4.17 -5.93
N VAL A 33 12.29 -5.33 -5.48
CA VAL A 33 13.51 -5.44 -4.68
C VAL A 33 14.55 -6.22 -5.48
N LEU A 34 15.77 -5.70 -5.58
CA LEU A 34 16.89 -6.40 -6.16
C LEU A 34 17.21 -7.64 -5.31
N GLU A 35 17.55 -8.75 -5.99
CA GLU A 35 17.96 -9.98 -5.30
C GLU A 35 19.34 -9.82 -4.62
N GLU A 36 20.20 -8.99 -5.20
CA GLU A 36 21.55 -8.66 -4.70
C GLU A 36 21.94 -7.26 -5.16
N GLY A 37 22.71 -6.53 -4.36
CA GLY A 37 23.25 -5.21 -4.70
C GLY A 37 22.26 -4.05 -4.52
N ASP A 38 22.60 -2.94 -5.12
CA ASP A 38 21.89 -1.66 -5.05
C ASP A 38 21.64 -1.08 -6.43
N PHE A 39 20.59 -0.28 -6.60
CA PHE A 39 20.34 0.48 -7.83
C PHE A 39 21.43 1.51 -8.17
N SER A 40 22.37 1.75 -7.27
CA SER A 40 23.56 2.59 -7.51
C SER A 40 24.75 1.84 -8.10
N ASP A 41 24.71 0.50 -8.16
CA ASP A 41 25.86 -0.32 -8.60
C ASP A 41 26.05 -0.30 -10.13
N GLU A 42 24.93 -0.23 -10.87
CA GLU A 42 24.93 -0.19 -12.33
C GLU A 42 23.71 0.55 -12.89
N TYR A 43 23.66 0.74 -14.21
CA TYR A 43 22.49 1.29 -14.87
C TYR A 43 21.37 0.27 -14.98
N HIS A 44 20.18 0.63 -14.56
CA HIS A 44 18.96 -0.14 -14.67
C HIS A 44 17.95 0.52 -15.60
N VAL A 45 17.12 -0.28 -16.27
CA VAL A 45 16.05 0.21 -17.14
C VAL A 45 14.73 0.16 -16.40
N PHE A 46 14.27 1.32 -15.95
CA PHE A 46 12.92 1.49 -15.43
C PHE A 46 11.98 1.82 -16.58
N SER A 47 10.93 1.08 -16.75
CA SER A 47 10.00 1.30 -17.84
C SER A 47 8.54 1.15 -17.43
N CYS A 48 7.69 1.88 -18.16
CA CYS A 48 6.26 1.90 -17.97
C CYS A 48 5.57 1.65 -19.30
N GLU A 49 4.69 0.67 -19.37
CA GLU A 49 3.72 0.53 -20.45
C GLU A 49 2.42 1.20 -20.03
N TRP A 50 2.07 2.27 -20.72
CA TRP A 50 0.87 3.04 -20.44
C TRP A 50 -0.11 2.91 -21.59
N GLU A 51 -1.19 2.19 -21.34
CA GLU A 51 -2.27 1.95 -22.29
C GLU A 51 -3.61 2.40 -21.66
N PRO A 52 -4.65 2.68 -22.47
CA PRO A 52 -5.97 2.92 -21.91
C PRO A 52 -6.38 1.79 -20.97
N GLY A 53 -6.73 2.13 -19.74
CA GLY A 53 -7.19 1.19 -18.74
C GLY A 53 -6.15 0.24 -18.13
N LYS A 54 -4.87 0.36 -18.49
CA LYS A 54 -3.82 -0.51 -17.94
C LYS A 54 -2.46 0.16 -17.94
N ILE A 55 -1.82 0.18 -16.80
CA ILE A 55 -0.44 0.67 -16.65
C ILE A 55 0.39 -0.43 -15.99
N ARG A 56 1.57 -0.72 -16.56
CA ARG A 56 2.48 -1.76 -16.07
C ARG A 56 3.86 -1.18 -15.83
N PHE A 57 4.49 -1.60 -14.77
CA PHE A 57 5.81 -1.15 -14.35
C PHE A 57 6.82 -2.29 -14.40
N TYR A 58 8.02 -1.98 -14.88
CA TYR A 58 9.07 -2.95 -15.09
C TYR A 58 10.42 -2.41 -14.61
N VAL A 59 11.25 -3.31 -14.08
CA VAL A 59 12.69 -3.11 -13.88
C VAL A 59 13.42 -4.14 -14.75
N ASP A 60 14.34 -3.69 -15.61
CA ASP A 60 15.14 -4.54 -16.52
C ASP A 60 14.30 -5.54 -17.31
N GLY A 61 13.12 -5.11 -17.74
CA GLY A 61 12.16 -5.93 -18.48
C GLY A 61 11.36 -6.92 -17.63
N ARG A 62 11.56 -6.97 -16.32
CA ARG A 62 10.75 -7.78 -15.39
C ARG A 62 9.54 -6.99 -14.94
N LEU A 63 8.35 -7.46 -15.27
CA LEU A 63 7.08 -6.91 -14.78
C LEU A 63 6.99 -7.14 -13.27
N TYR A 64 6.74 -6.08 -12.50
CA TYR A 64 6.53 -6.20 -11.07
C TYR A 64 5.21 -5.61 -10.59
N HIS A 65 4.58 -4.73 -11.36
CA HIS A 65 3.29 -4.14 -10.98
C HIS A 65 2.40 -3.89 -12.19
N THR A 66 1.09 -4.11 -12.01
CA THR A 66 0.05 -3.81 -12.99
C THR A 66 -1.10 -3.10 -12.30
N ALA A 67 -1.37 -1.88 -12.69
CA ALA A 67 -2.49 -1.09 -12.21
C ALA A 67 -3.60 -1.01 -13.26
N GLN A 68 -4.87 -1.20 -12.84
CA GLN A 68 -6.05 -1.22 -13.71
C GLN A 68 -7.31 -0.66 -13.04
N ARG A 69 -7.25 -0.26 -11.78
CA ARG A 69 -8.45 -0.01 -10.97
C ARG A 69 -8.50 1.38 -10.35
N TRP A 70 -7.88 2.34 -11.00
CA TRP A 70 -7.95 3.74 -10.56
C TRP A 70 -9.33 4.37 -10.79
N PHE A 71 -9.52 5.53 -10.25
CA PHE A 71 -10.68 6.39 -10.50
C PHE A 71 -10.25 7.85 -10.52
N SER A 72 -11.07 8.67 -11.15
CA SER A 72 -10.92 10.13 -11.10
C SER A 72 -12.21 10.74 -10.59
N LYS A 73 -12.08 11.70 -9.68
CA LYS A 73 -13.22 12.43 -9.14
C LYS A 73 -12.88 13.91 -9.14
N LYS A 74 -13.84 14.73 -9.54
CA LYS A 74 -13.71 16.17 -9.50
C LYS A 74 -14.62 16.72 -8.42
N GLU A 75 -14.07 17.54 -7.54
CA GLU A 75 -14.82 18.19 -6.47
C GLU A 75 -16.07 18.90 -7.03
N GLY A 76 -17.23 18.61 -6.45
CA GLY A 76 -18.53 19.15 -6.86
C GLY A 76 -19.13 18.54 -8.12
N PHE A 77 -18.46 17.63 -8.83
CA PHE A 77 -18.94 17.05 -10.11
C PHE A 77 -19.05 15.51 -10.09
N GLY A 78 -18.60 14.84 -9.04
CA GLY A 78 -18.61 13.38 -8.97
C GLY A 78 -17.47 12.71 -9.74
N GLU A 79 -17.62 11.42 -10.01
CA GLU A 79 -16.63 10.63 -10.73
C GLU A 79 -16.57 11.00 -12.22
N VAL A 80 -15.37 10.99 -12.76
CA VAL A 80 -15.09 11.15 -14.20
C VAL A 80 -14.98 9.75 -14.81
N ALA A 81 -15.46 9.61 -16.05
CA ALA A 81 -15.47 8.33 -16.73
C ALA A 81 -14.05 7.71 -16.81
N TYR A 82 -13.97 6.42 -16.57
CA TYR A 82 -12.75 5.64 -16.76
C TYR A 82 -12.35 5.65 -18.25
N PRO A 83 -11.06 5.75 -18.63
CA PRO A 83 -9.88 5.59 -17.77
C PRO A 83 -9.25 6.88 -17.24
N ALA A 84 -10.01 7.97 -17.07
CA ALA A 84 -9.48 9.17 -16.44
C ALA A 84 -8.88 8.87 -15.04
N PRO A 85 -7.78 9.53 -14.61
CA PRO A 85 -7.14 10.71 -15.21
C PRO A 85 -6.02 10.37 -16.20
N TYR A 86 -5.75 9.10 -16.48
CA TYR A 86 -4.60 8.66 -17.28
C TYR A 86 -4.90 8.57 -18.79
N ASP A 87 -5.96 9.20 -19.24
CA ASP A 87 -6.34 9.44 -20.62
C ASP A 87 -5.96 10.85 -21.13
N GLN A 88 -5.14 11.57 -20.36
CA GLN A 88 -4.75 12.95 -20.64
C GLN A 88 -3.26 13.02 -21.01
N PRO A 89 -2.83 14.09 -21.70
CA PRO A 89 -1.41 14.34 -21.91
C PRO A 89 -0.66 14.56 -20.59
N PHE A 90 0.48 13.91 -20.46
CA PHE A 90 1.43 14.08 -19.36
C PHE A 90 2.74 14.65 -19.86
N TYR A 91 3.49 15.29 -18.97
CA TYR A 91 4.87 15.69 -19.20
C TYR A 91 5.79 14.88 -18.29
N MET A 92 7.03 14.70 -18.71
CA MET A 92 8.02 13.94 -17.97
C MET A 92 8.81 14.83 -17.03
N ILE A 93 9.06 14.33 -15.83
CA ILE A 93 9.95 14.94 -14.84
C ILE A 93 11.05 13.93 -14.51
N LEU A 94 12.29 14.39 -14.45
CA LEU A 94 13.41 13.72 -13.81
C LEU A 94 13.74 14.54 -12.56
N ASN A 95 13.66 13.93 -11.41
CA ASN A 95 13.76 14.61 -10.13
C ASN A 95 14.73 13.89 -9.18
N LEU A 96 15.59 14.66 -8.53
CA LEU A 96 16.38 14.21 -7.38
C LEU A 96 15.98 15.07 -6.18
N ALA A 97 15.09 14.55 -5.36
CA ALA A 97 14.59 15.24 -4.17
C ALA A 97 15.53 15.04 -2.99
N VAL A 98 15.61 16.06 -2.14
CA VAL A 98 16.41 16.02 -0.89
C VAL A 98 15.45 16.16 0.28
N GLY A 99 15.31 15.06 1.05
CA GLY A 99 14.44 15.02 2.21
C GLY A 99 12.95 15.00 1.89
N GLY A 100 12.15 15.02 2.92
CA GLY A 100 10.69 14.99 2.86
C GLY A 100 10.09 14.13 3.96
N SER A 101 8.75 14.04 4.00
CA SER A 101 8.06 13.25 5.02
C SER A 101 8.39 11.76 4.93
N TRP A 102 8.67 11.26 3.75
CA TRP A 102 8.95 9.84 3.51
C TRP A 102 10.36 9.42 3.93
N VAL A 103 11.37 10.22 3.59
CA VAL A 103 12.80 9.89 3.83
C VAL A 103 13.42 10.67 4.99
N GLY A 104 12.64 11.48 5.70
CA GLY A 104 13.15 12.40 6.71
C GLY A 104 13.74 13.69 6.11
N TYR A 105 14.18 14.58 6.99
CA TYR A 105 14.75 15.87 6.58
C TYR A 105 16.26 15.80 6.52
N PRO A 106 16.91 16.57 5.62
CA PRO A 106 18.35 16.63 5.55
C PRO A 106 18.97 17.19 6.85
N ASP A 107 20.14 16.71 7.18
CA ASP A 107 20.95 17.17 8.32
C ASP A 107 22.41 17.39 7.93
N ASP A 108 23.27 17.61 8.91
CA ASP A 108 24.70 17.88 8.69
C ASP A 108 25.46 16.70 8.03
N SER A 109 24.89 15.50 8.00
CA SER A 109 25.44 14.31 7.33
C SER A 109 24.97 14.15 5.90
N THR A 110 23.99 14.93 5.44
CA THR A 110 23.43 14.84 4.08
C THR A 110 24.47 15.26 3.05
N ALA A 111 24.83 14.35 2.15
CA ALA A 111 25.81 14.63 1.09
C ALA A 111 25.20 15.57 0.02
N PHE A 112 26.02 16.56 -0.40
CA PHE A 112 25.73 17.49 -1.49
C PHE A 112 26.95 17.60 -2.44
N ASP A 113 27.73 16.55 -2.54
CA ASP A 113 28.93 16.45 -3.36
C ASP A 113 28.72 15.44 -4.53
N GLU A 114 29.79 15.00 -5.14
CA GLU A 114 29.78 14.04 -6.25
C GLU A 114 29.16 12.68 -5.91
N ASN A 115 28.82 12.40 -4.65
CA ASN A 115 28.14 11.18 -4.25
C ASN A 115 26.60 11.35 -4.22
N ALA A 116 26.10 12.56 -4.44
CA ALA A 116 24.68 12.91 -4.47
C ALA A 116 24.22 13.21 -5.90
N GLU A 117 24.54 12.32 -6.84
CA GLU A 117 24.23 12.48 -8.27
C GLU A 117 23.28 11.39 -8.75
N MET A 118 22.32 11.79 -9.58
CA MET A 118 21.51 10.87 -10.37
C MET A 118 22.00 10.87 -11.80
N HIS A 119 22.43 9.74 -12.30
CA HIS A 119 22.90 9.57 -13.67
C HIS A 119 21.81 8.99 -14.55
N VAL A 120 21.47 9.65 -15.64
CA VAL A 120 20.49 9.20 -16.63
C VAL A 120 21.18 9.04 -17.98
N ASP A 121 21.29 7.80 -18.47
CA ASP A 121 21.91 7.52 -19.77
C ASP A 121 20.98 7.91 -20.91
N TYR A 122 19.71 7.49 -20.85
CA TYR A 122 18.74 7.84 -21.88
C TYR A 122 17.30 7.89 -21.32
N VAL A 123 16.47 8.64 -22.06
CA VAL A 123 15.00 8.57 -21.95
C VAL A 123 14.46 8.27 -23.34
N ARG A 124 13.57 7.29 -23.45
CA ARG A 124 12.94 6.89 -24.71
C ARG A 124 11.43 6.76 -24.51
N VAL A 125 10.68 7.31 -25.47
CA VAL A 125 9.23 7.20 -25.53
C VAL A 125 8.84 6.54 -26.84
N TYR A 126 8.01 5.51 -26.74
CA TYR A 126 7.47 4.79 -27.88
C TYR A 126 5.97 4.89 -27.88
N GLN A 127 5.37 4.86 -29.06
CA GLN A 127 3.92 4.88 -29.21
C GLN A 127 3.50 3.79 -30.19
N LYS A 128 2.41 3.09 -29.90
CA LYS A 128 1.76 2.16 -30.83
C LYS A 128 0.99 2.94 -31.91
N ASP A 129 0.77 2.30 -33.06
CA ASP A 129 -0.02 2.89 -34.15
C ASP A 129 -1.47 3.12 -33.76
N SER A 130 -1.99 2.31 -32.84
CA SER A 130 -3.36 2.42 -32.31
C SER A 130 -3.49 1.77 -30.93
N TYR A 131 -4.50 2.22 -30.21
CA TYR A 131 -4.91 1.67 -28.92
C TYR A 131 -6.39 1.32 -28.93
N ASP A 132 -6.82 0.38 -28.11
CA ASP A 132 -8.23 0.18 -27.81
C ASP A 132 -8.67 1.24 -26.81
N GLU A 133 -9.50 2.16 -27.24
CA GLU A 133 -10.05 3.24 -26.43
C GLU A 133 -11.32 2.81 -25.68
N ASN A 134 -11.90 1.64 -26.03
CA ASN A 134 -13.12 1.15 -25.42
C ASN A 134 -12.80 0.25 -24.22
N VAL A 135 -12.29 0.85 -23.17
CA VAL A 135 -11.92 0.14 -21.96
C VAL A 135 -12.94 0.36 -20.85
N THR A 136 -13.17 -0.66 -20.09
CA THR A 136 -13.98 -0.61 -18.86
C THR A 136 -13.09 -0.86 -17.66
N LYS A 137 -13.41 -0.19 -16.55
CA LYS A 137 -12.77 -0.48 -15.28
C LYS A 137 -13.05 -1.94 -14.92
N PRO A 138 -12.00 -2.73 -14.60
CA PRO A 138 -12.23 -4.08 -14.13
C PRO A 138 -13.11 -4.10 -12.87
N ASP A 139 -13.97 -5.10 -12.79
CA ASP A 139 -14.71 -5.35 -11.55
C ASP A 139 -13.72 -5.52 -10.39
N PRO A 140 -14.11 -5.18 -9.16
CA PRO A 140 -13.36 -5.56 -7.99
C PRO A 140 -12.99 -7.06 -8.07
N GLU A 141 -11.76 -7.41 -7.75
CA GLU A 141 -11.45 -8.82 -7.54
C GLU A 141 -12.48 -9.37 -6.57
N GLU A 142 -13.15 -10.46 -6.97
CA GLU A 142 -14.04 -11.14 -6.05
C GLU A 142 -13.16 -11.64 -4.90
N VAL A 143 -13.28 -10.99 -3.77
CA VAL A 143 -12.68 -11.49 -2.53
C VAL A 143 -13.54 -12.65 -2.09
N ASP A 144 -12.95 -13.83 -1.97
CA ASP A 144 -13.64 -14.99 -1.42
C ASP A 144 -14.17 -14.63 -0.02
N LEU A 145 -15.50 -14.55 0.09
CA LEU A 145 -16.12 -14.27 1.37
C LEU A 145 -15.92 -15.45 2.31
N ARG A 146 -15.57 -15.13 3.52
CA ARG A 146 -15.26 -16.15 4.55
C ARG A 146 -16.50 -16.76 5.12
N GLU A 147 -16.47 -18.07 5.33
CA GLU A 147 -17.46 -18.78 6.14
C GLU A 147 -17.02 -18.77 7.62
N PRO A 148 -17.95 -18.62 8.56
CA PRO A 148 -17.61 -18.66 9.97
C PRO A 148 -17.21 -20.08 10.39
N ASP A 149 -16.33 -20.17 11.37
CA ASP A 149 -16.07 -21.44 12.03
C ASP A 149 -17.27 -21.94 12.86
N ALA A 150 -17.13 -23.10 13.51
CA ALA A 150 -18.20 -23.70 14.32
C ALA A 150 -18.64 -22.82 15.52
N SER A 151 -17.85 -21.84 15.91
CA SER A 151 -18.17 -20.86 16.97
C SER A 151 -18.86 -19.60 16.42
N GLY A 152 -18.95 -19.44 15.10
CA GLY A 152 -19.45 -18.25 14.43
C GLY A 152 -18.39 -17.16 14.22
N ASN A 153 -17.10 -17.49 14.38
CA ASN A 153 -16.00 -16.56 14.15
C ASN A 153 -15.58 -16.56 12.69
N TYR A 154 -15.52 -15.38 12.06
CA TYR A 154 -15.08 -15.19 10.68
C TYR A 154 -13.57 -14.94 10.57
N CYS A 155 -12.89 -14.71 11.69
CA CYS A 155 -11.45 -14.45 11.68
C CYS A 155 -10.68 -15.75 11.51
N ILE A 156 -9.88 -15.85 10.45
CA ILE A 156 -9.01 -17.01 10.21
C ILE A 156 -7.71 -16.81 10.99
N ASN A 157 -7.20 -17.89 11.60
CA ASN A 157 -5.96 -17.86 12.40
C ASN A 157 -5.91 -16.69 13.39
N GLY A 158 -7.05 -16.34 13.98
CA GLY A 158 -7.14 -15.21 14.91
C GLY A 158 -6.41 -15.44 16.24
N ASP A 159 -6.03 -16.69 16.53
CA ASP A 159 -5.19 -17.07 17.66
C ASP A 159 -3.70 -17.18 17.29
N PHE A 160 -3.35 -16.94 16.01
CA PHE A 160 -1.99 -17.02 15.48
C PHE A 160 -1.27 -18.34 15.80
N SER A 161 -2.02 -19.45 15.88
CA SER A 161 -1.48 -20.78 16.14
C SER A 161 -0.77 -21.39 14.93
N SER A 162 -1.06 -20.89 13.73
CA SER A 162 -0.42 -21.26 12.48
C SER A 162 0.54 -20.19 11.99
N ALA A 163 1.67 -20.63 11.42
CA ALA A 163 2.57 -19.72 10.75
C ALA A 163 1.93 -19.23 9.43
N GLU A 164 2.12 -17.96 9.12
CA GLU A 164 1.63 -17.32 7.90
C GLU A 164 2.72 -16.49 7.23
N ASP A 165 2.63 -16.36 5.92
CA ASP A 165 3.31 -15.31 5.17
C ASP A 165 2.42 -14.06 5.20
N LEU A 166 2.82 -13.06 5.94
CA LEU A 166 2.07 -11.81 6.10
C LEU A 166 2.10 -10.90 4.86
N ASN A 167 2.64 -11.37 3.74
CA ASN A 167 2.76 -10.62 2.48
C ASN A 167 2.04 -11.31 1.30
N ASP A 168 1.37 -12.43 1.53
CA ASP A 168 0.77 -13.24 0.46
C ASP A 168 -0.72 -12.95 0.20
N ASN A 169 -1.29 -11.98 0.91
CA ASN A 169 -2.68 -11.53 0.80
C ASN A 169 -3.74 -12.66 0.94
N LYS A 170 -3.44 -13.69 1.73
CA LYS A 170 -4.39 -14.80 1.94
C LYS A 170 -5.23 -14.63 3.20
N ASP A 171 -4.59 -14.68 4.35
CA ASP A 171 -5.28 -14.63 5.65
C ASP A 171 -5.03 -13.28 6.33
N TRP A 172 -3.90 -13.12 6.97
CA TRP A 172 -3.46 -11.85 7.50
C TRP A 172 -2.44 -11.20 6.59
N GLU A 173 -2.62 -9.91 6.33
CA GLU A 173 -1.71 -9.10 5.53
C GLU A 173 -1.14 -7.98 6.39
N PHE A 174 0.17 -7.79 6.34
CA PHE A 174 0.87 -6.71 7.00
C PHE A 174 1.25 -5.64 5.98
N LEU A 175 0.67 -4.45 6.14
CA LEU A 175 0.81 -3.36 5.19
C LEU A 175 1.53 -2.18 5.82
N LEU A 176 2.41 -1.58 5.03
CA LEU A 176 3.08 -0.32 5.35
C LEU A 176 2.67 0.74 4.33
N ALA A 177 2.41 1.96 4.79
CA ALA A 177 2.05 3.10 3.96
C ALA A 177 2.65 4.39 4.53
N GLY A 178 2.78 5.41 3.67
CA GLY A 178 3.44 6.66 4.06
C GLY A 178 4.85 6.40 4.59
N ALA A 179 5.25 7.11 5.63
CA ALA A 179 6.55 6.92 6.27
C ALA A 179 6.56 5.79 7.34
N GLY A 180 5.59 4.86 7.30
CA GLY A 180 5.50 3.76 8.26
C GLY A 180 6.65 2.77 8.07
N ASP A 181 7.39 2.45 9.14
CA ASP A 181 8.41 1.41 9.17
C ASP A 181 8.19 0.51 10.39
N ALA A 182 7.93 -0.76 10.13
CA ALA A 182 7.70 -1.75 11.16
C ALA A 182 7.95 -3.16 10.62
N GLU A 183 8.17 -4.09 11.53
CA GLU A 183 8.27 -5.51 11.25
C GLU A 183 7.14 -6.26 11.96
N ALA A 184 6.53 -7.24 11.29
CA ALA A 184 5.55 -8.12 11.89
C ALA A 184 6.01 -9.58 11.80
N PHE A 185 5.77 -10.35 12.85
CA PHE A 185 6.10 -11.77 12.91
C PHE A 185 5.21 -12.50 13.91
N ILE A 186 4.93 -13.77 13.64
CA ILE A 186 4.15 -14.64 14.52
C ILE A 186 5.10 -15.45 15.42
N THR A 187 4.84 -15.41 16.72
CA THR A 187 5.56 -16.20 17.72
C THR A 187 4.69 -16.44 18.95
N ASP A 188 4.82 -17.60 19.57
CA ASP A 188 4.07 -17.98 20.78
C ASP A 188 2.55 -17.72 20.66
N ASN A 189 1.96 -18.12 19.54
CA ASN A 189 0.53 -17.94 19.24
C ASN A 189 0.07 -16.48 19.37
N ARG A 190 0.85 -15.57 18.83
CA ARG A 190 0.52 -14.14 18.76
C ARG A 190 1.28 -13.50 17.62
N ILE A 191 0.72 -12.44 17.08
CA ILE A 191 1.45 -11.53 16.20
C ILE A 191 2.15 -10.45 17.01
N CYS A 192 3.40 -10.18 16.68
CA CYS A 192 4.20 -9.10 17.24
C CYS A 192 4.51 -8.10 16.15
N ILE A 193 4.20 -6.83 16.38
CA ILE A 193 4.55 -5.72 15.49
C ILE A 193 5.58 -4.84 16.19
N LYS A 194 6.76 -4.72 15.59
CA LYS A 194 7.84 -3.84 16.05
C LYS A 194 7.89 -2.60 15.18
N THR A 195 7.34 -1.52 15.65
CA THR A 195 7.33 -0.24 14.95
C THR A 195 8.66 0.49 15.18
N LYS A 196 9.35 0.83 14.10
CA LYS A 196 10.52 1.71 14.07
C LYS A 196 10.11 3.16 13.83
N ASN A 197 9.19 3.37 12.87
CA ASN A 197 8.55 4.64 12.60
C ASN A 197 7.03 4.44 12.49
N PRO A 198 6.19 5.14 13.26
CA PRO A 198 4.74 4.99 13.17
C PRO A 198 4.15 5.54 11.87
N GLY A 199 4.93 6.33 11.10
CA GLY A 199 4.45 7.03 9.92
C GLY A 199 3.66 8.30 10.25
N ASP A 200 3.13 8.92 9.23
CA ASP A 200 2.39 10.19 9.26
C ASP A 200 0.87 10.03 9.05
N LEU A 201 0.42 8.81 8.77
CA LEU A 201 -0.99 8.47 8.56
C LEU A 201 -1.47 7.47 9.63
N ASP A 202 -2.75 7.54 9.99
CA ASP A 202 -3.37 6.61 10.94
C ASP A 202 -3.29 5.15 10.47
N TYR A 203 -3.05 4.93 9.17
CA TYR A 203 -2.93 3.63 8.52
C TYR A 203 -1.52 3.35 7.98
N SER A 204 -0.49 4.04 8.48
CA SER A 204 0.90 3.81 8.03
C SER A 204 1.45 2.43 8.39
N VAL A 205 0.94 1.80 9.45
CA VAL A 205 1.30 0.43 9.86
C VAL A 205 0.01 -0.32 10.14
N GLN A 206 -0.32 -1.31 9.33
CA GLN A 206 -1.59 -2.03 9.38
C GLN A 206 -1.41 -3.53 9.45
N LEU A 207 -2.31 -4.19 10.18
CA LEU A 207 -2.57 -5.61 10.08
C LEU A 207 -4.00 -5.79 9.61
N VAL A 208 -4.20 -6.44 8.48
CA VAL A 208 -5.48 -6.52 7.78
C VAL A 208 -5.88 -7.96 7.54
N GLN A 209 -7.17 -8.23 7.58
CA GLN A 209 -7.74 -9.48 7.10
C GLN A 209 -8.97 -9.16 6.25
N ALA A 210 -8.97 -9.58 4.99
CA ALA A 210 -10.04 -9.34 4.03
C ALA A 210 -11.10 -10.45 4.03
N GLY A 211 -12.20 -10.26 3.29
CA GLY A 211 -13.20 -11.30 3.03
C GLY A 211 -14.28 -11.45 4.10
N LEU A 212 -14.45 -10.48 5.00
CA LEU A 212 -15.52 -10.52 6.00
C LEU A 212 -16.89 -10.25 5.33
N PRO A 213 -17.87 -11.19 5.40
CA PRO A 213 -19.20 -11.03 4.81
C PRO A 213 -20.10 -10.16 5.69
N ILE A 214 -19.86 -8.86 5.70
CA ILE A 214 -20.65 -7.93 6.49
C ILE A 214 -21.99 -7.63 5.81
N GLU A 215 -23.10 -7.93 6.45
CA GLU A 215 -24.44 -7.74 5.94
C GLU A 215 -25.14 -6.55 6.62
N TYR A 216 -25.85 -5.75 5.80
CA TYR A 216 -26.63 -4.63 6.32
C TYR A 216 -27.70 -5.11 7.33
N GLY A 217 -27.81 -4.40 8.45
CA GLY A 217 -28.79 -4.69 9.50
C GLY A 217 -28.43 -5.84 10.45
N LYS A 218 -27.34 -6.54 10.24
CA LYS A 218 -26.81 -7.53 11.17
C LYS A 218 -25.96 -6.85 12.25
N LYS A 219 -25.81 -7.53 13.38
CA LYS A 219 -24.91 -7.10 14.46
C LYS A 219 -23.73 -8.05 14.53
N TYR A 220 -22.56 -7.47 14.61
CA TYR A 220 -21.31 -8.20 14.75
C TYR A 220 -20.59 -7.77 16.03
N LYS A 221 -19.81 -8.65 16.56
CA LYS A 221 -18.88 -8.37 17.64
C LYS A 221 -17.46 -8.45 17.10
N PHE A 222 -16.68 -7.43 17.29
CA PHE A 222 -15.25 -7.40 17.03
C PHE A 222 -14.50 -7.36 18.36
N SER A 223 -13.61 -8.31 18.59
CA SER A 223 -12.83 -8.35 19.83
C SER A 223 -11.44 -8.92 19.62
N PHE A 224 -10.49 -8.47 20.42
CA PHE A 224 -9.12 -8.95 20.42
C PHE A 224 -8.47 -8.74 21.78
N ASP A 225 -7.43 -9.52 22.03
CA ASP A 225 -6.54 -9.34 23.18
C ASP A 225 -5.25 -8.66 22.69
N ALA A 226 -4.84 -7.59 23.36
CA ALA A 226 -3.62 -6.87 23.01
C ALA A 226 -2.92 -6.24 24.21
N TRP A 227 -1.63 -6.00 24.06
CA TRP A 227 -0.77 -5.23 24.96
C TRP A 227 0.43 -4.68 24.20
N ALA A 228 1.19 -3.80 24.79
CA ALA A 228 2.38 -3.24 24.19
C ALA A 228 3.52 -3.11 25.22
N ALA A 229 4.76 -3.06 24.76
CA ALA A 229 5.92 -2.86 25.65
C ALA A 229 5.90 -1.49 26.37
N GLN A 230 5.20 -0.51 25.76
CA GLN A 230 4.90 0.80 26.33
C GLN A 230 3.46 1.16 25.99
N GLU A 231 2.75 1.88 26.85
CA GLU A 231 1.39 2.33 26.58
C GLU A 231 1.33 3.11 25.26
N ARG A 232 0.36 2.76 24.42
CA ARG A 232 0.12 3.40 23.12
C ARG A 232 -1.33 3.26 22.70
N THR A 233 -1.74 4.13 21.81
CA THR A 233 -3.03 4.03 21.14
C THR A 233 -2.87 3.32 19.79
N ILE A 234 -3.81 2.42 19.47
CA ILE A 234 -4.01 1.90 18.12
C ILE A 234 -5.41 2.23 17.65
N PHE A 235 -5.59 2.30 16.34
CA PHE A 235 -6.90 2.41 15.71
C PHE A 235 -7.36 1.05 15.22
N THR A 236 -8.65 0.79 15.25
CA THR A 236 -9.26 -0.42 14.73
C THR A 236 -10.50 -0.05 13.93
N GLY A 237 -10.80 -0.79 12.88
CA GLY A 237 -11.93 -0.52 12.02
C GLY A 237 -12.32 -1.72 11.17
N ILE A 238 -13.51 -1.68 10.61
CA ILE A 238 -13.97 -2.56 9.54
C ILE A 238 -14.42 -1.67 8.40
N THR A 239 -13.77 -1.81 7.25
CA THR A 239 -13.98 -0.97 6.07
C THR A 239 -14.34 -1.80 4.86
N ALA A 240 -14.98 -1.17 3.87
CA ALA A 240 -15.28 -1.75 2.57
C ALA A 240 -14.44 -1.05 1.49
N PRO A 241 -13.28 -1.59 1.11
CA PRO A 241 -12.44 -1.01 0.06
C PRO A 241 -13.16 -0.86 -1.29
N ASP A 242 -14.03 -1.79 -1.63
CA ASP A 242 -14.86 -1.81 -2.83
C ASP A 242 -16.00 -0.76 -2.80
N HIS A 243 -16.31 -0.21 -1.64
CA HIS A 243 -17.30 0.85 -1.41
C HIS A 243 -16.64 2.17 -0.96
N ASN A 244 -15.54 2.52 -1.60
CA ASN A 244 -14.80 3.75 -1.32
C ASN A 244 -14.37 3.86 0.15
N PHE A 245 -13.88 2.77 0.73
CA PHE A 245 -13.48 2.66 2.14
C PHE A 245 -14.58 3.09 3.12
N GLY A 246 -15.84 2.89 2.76
CA GLY A 246 -16.95 3.05 3.68
C GLY A 246 -16.73 2.27 4.97
N ARG A 247 -17.01 2.89 6.12
CA ARG A 247 -16.69 2.32 7.43
C ARG A 247 -17.91 1.69 8.07
N TYR A 248 -17.86 0.38 8.27
CA TYR A 248 -18.90 -0.35 8.98
C TYR A 248 -18.69 -0.32 10.50
N LEU A 249 -17.45 -0.45 10.95
CA LEU A 249 -17.04 -0.09 12.29
C LEU A 249 -16.25 1.22 12.18
N GLN A 250 -16.75 2.27 12.79
CA GLN A 250 -16.04 3.55 12.89
C GLN A 250 -14.70 3.31 13.58
N ASP A 251 -13.65 4.02 13.15
CA ASP A 251 -12.33 3.91 13.76
C ASP A 251 -12.41 4.09 15.26
N THR A 252 -12.08 3.05 15.96
CA THR A 252 -12.16 3.02 17.41
C THR A 252 -10.75 2.96 17.97
N LYS A 253 -10.47 3.83 18.92
CA LYS A 253 -9.19 3.86 19.63
C LYS A 253 -9.16 2.79 20.70
N ALA A 254 -8.09 1.98 20.69
CA ALA A 254 -7.77 1.06 21.76
C ALA A 254 -6.48 1.54 22.45
N GLU A 255 -6.60 1.87 23.73
CA GLU A 255 -5.47 2.28 24.57
C GLU A 255 -4.75 1.04 25.09
N LEU A 256 -3.69 0.63 24.43
CA LEU A 256 -2.90 -0.54 24.80
C LEU A 256 -2.08 -0.27 26.06
N LYS A 257 -2.17 -1.19 27.00
CA LYS A 257 -1.40 -1.20 28.24
C LYS A 257 -0.21 -2.14 28.13
N THR A 258 0.65 -2.14 29.14
CA THR A 258 1.77 -3.07 29.26
C THR A 258 1.34 -4.47 29.67
N GLU A 259 0.12 -4.62 30.18
CA GLU A 259 -0.49 -5.91 30.54
C GLU A 259 -1.53 -6.30 29.47
N LYS A 260 -1.62 -7.60 29.19
CA LYS A 260 -2.60 -8.16 28.27
C LYS A 260 -4.02 -7.74 28.69
N SER A 261 -4.73 -7.10 27.79
CA SER A 261 -6.09 -6.59 28.01
C SER A 261 -7.01 -7.03 26.87
N HIS A 262 -8.28 -7.22 27.19
CA HIS A 262 -9.33 -7.56 26.23
C HIS A 262 -10.04 -6.31 25.76
N TYR A 263 -10.26 -6.20 24.43
CA TYR A 263 -10.98 -5.11 23.78
C TYR A 263 -12.16 -5.69 23.00
N GLU A 264 -13.32 -5.06 23.12
CA GLU A 264 -14.57 -5.53 22.51
C GLU A 264 -15.39 -4.37 21.98
N TYR A 265 -15.91 -4.51 20.76
CA TYR A 265 -16.72 -3.52 20.04
C TYR A 265 -17.92 -4.19 19.37
N PHE A 266 -19.02 -3.42 19.16
CA PHE A 266 -20.27 -3.89 18.58
C PHE A 266 -20.74 -2.99 17.44
#